data_f467427461d4e3dbf6a990509b300fd1
#
_entry.id   f467427461d4e3dbf6a990509b300fd1
#
_cell.length_a   1.000
_cell.length_b   1.000
_cell.length_c   1.000
_cell.angle_alpha   90.00
_cell.angle_beta   90.00
_cell.angle_gamma   90.00
#
_symmetry.space_group_name_H-M   'P 1'
#
loop_
_entity.id
_entity.type
_entity.pdbx_description
1 polymer ?
#
loop_
_entity_poly.entity_id
_entity_poly.type
_entity_poly.pdbx_seq_one_letter_code
_entity_poly.pdbx_strand_id
1 'polypeptide(L)'
;MRLVLISDIHDRPVTISAGDVLILAGDIFCGDDTASLRSDLAWIQSLGFKAVLAVMGNHDLVLAHLLKTQPETARGLLVSAGVTLLQDVEMVIGGIRFYGVDWRSAAAIPAGSDVVVSHCPAKGMVDQRQPSGSEHLGDGWLAKQIEVVKPRLVVSGHFHGGYGRAERDGTIFVNCSLANEARELANEPQIVDLEPRDF
;
A
#
# COMPACT_ATOMS: atom_id res chain seq x y z
N MET A 1 12.11 9.57 -9.23
CA MET A 1 11.68 8.15 -9.06
C MET A 1 10.20 8.10 -9.29
N ARG A 2 9.75 7.22 -10.20
CA ARG A 2 8.33 7.01 -10.51
C ARG A 2 7.75 5.88 -9.66
N LEU A 3 6.79 6.21 -8.80
CA LEU A 3 6.05 5.28 -7.97
C LEU A 3 4.71 4.97 -8.63
N VAL A 4 4.39 3.68 -8.76
CA VAL A 4 3.08 3.21 -9.22
C VAL A 4 2.36 2.60 -8.02
N LEU A 5 1.14 3.05 -7.74
CA LEU A 5 0.42 2.78 -6.49
C LEU A 5 -0.88 2.06 -6.82
N ILE A 6 -1.10 0.90 -6.20
CA ILE A 6 -2.36 0.14 -6.29
C ILE A 6 -2.74 -0.45 -4.93
N SER A 7 -4.02 -0.67 -4.73
CA SER A 7 -4.59 -1.47 -3.64
C SER A 7 -5.96 -2.03 -4.02
N ASP A 8 -6.49 -2.91 -3.20
CA ASP A 8 -7.86 -3.40 -3.29
C ASP A 8 -8.22 -3.98 -4.67
N ILE A 9 -7.32 -4.78 -5.25
CA ILE A 9 -7.59 -5.51 -6.50
C ILE A 9 -8.32 -6.84 -6.28
N HIS A 10 -8.28 -7.38 -5.05
CA HIS A 10 -8.99 -8.58 -4.65
C HIS A 10 -8.80 -9.74 -5.65
N ASP A 11 -7.56 -10.22 -5.83
CA ASP A 11 -7.15 -11.31 -6.75
C ASP A 11 -7.47 -11.06 -8.24
N ARG A 12 -7.58 -9.82 -8.67
CA ARG A 12 -7.86 -9.50 -10.07
C ARG A 12 -6.70 -8.76 -10.70
N PRO A 13 -5.82 -9.44 -11.45
CA PRO A 13 -4.72 -8.81 -12.16
C PRO A 13 -5.19 -7.64 -13.03
N VAL A 14 -4.47 -6.54 -12.97
CA VAL A 14 -4.78 -5.30 -13.71
C VAL A 14 -3.60 -4.91 -14.61
N THR A 15 -3.87 -4.11 -15.63
CA THR A 15 -2.82 -3.51 -16.43
C THR A 15 -2.18 -2.37 -15.65
N ILE A 16 -0.84 -2.40 -15.54
CA ILE A 16 -0.07 -1.43 -14.78
C ILE A 16 0.98 -0.78 -15.69
N SER A 17 1.05 0.54 -15.66
CA SER A 17 2.09 1.29 -16.36
C SER A 17 3.46 1.05 -15.75
N ALA A 18 4.52 1.14 -16.56
CA ALA A 18 5.89 1.01 -16.07
C ALA A 18 6.26 2.12 -15.08
N GLY A 19 7.10 1.76 -14.11
CA GLY A 19 7.63 2.66 -13.08
C GLY A 19 8.91 2.11 -12.46
N ASP A 20 9.46 2.83 -11.49
CA ASP A 20 10.66 2.40 -10.78
C ASP A 20 10.30 1.48 -9.61
N VAL A 21 9.26 1.83 -8.85
CA VAL A 21 8.77 1.12 -7.67
C VAL A 21 7.27 0.90 -7.78
N LEU A 22 6.84 -0.33 -7.56
CA LEU A 22 5.41 -0.66 -7.37
C LEU A 22 5.10 -0.69 -5.87
N ILE A 23 4.06 0.02 -5.45
CA ILE A 23 3.55 0.01 -4.07
C ILE A 23 2.19 -0.68 -4.05
N LEU A 24 2.10 -1.73 -3.27
CA LEU A 24 0.90 -2.52 -3.01
C LEU A 24 0.37 -2.16 -1.62
N ALA A 25 -0.66 -1.34 -1.56
CA ALA A 25 -1.18 -0.83 -0.29
C ALA A 25 -2.30 -1.71 0.31
N GLY A 26 -2.15 -3.04 0.20
CA GLY A 26 -3.02 -4.04 0.82
C GLY A 26 -4.20 -4.49 -0.03
N ASP A 27 -4.83 -5.58 0.41
CA ASP A 27 -5.95 -6.26 -0.25
C ASP A 27 -5.63 -6.65 -1.71
N ILE A 28 -4.43 -7.24 -1.86
CA ILE A 28 -3.91 -7.75 -3.13
C ILE A 28 -4.14 -9.26 -3.21
N PHE A 29 -3.77 -10.00 -2.15
CA PHE A 29 -3.70 -11.46 -2.07
C PHE A 29 -4.95 -12.02 -1.38
N CYS A 30 -6.11 -11.78 -1.98
CA CYS A 30 -7.41 -12.05 -1.36
C CYS A 30 -7.98 -13.43 -1.71
N GLY A 31 -7.23 -14.28 -2.40
CA GLY A 31 -7.65 -15.63 -2.73
C GLY A 31 -7.80 -16.57 -1.53
N ASP A 32 -8.44 -17.70 -1.77
CA ASP A 32 -8.84 -18.62 -0.70
C ASP A 32 -7.74 -19.62 -0.32
N ASP A 33 -6.66 -19.72 -1.12
CA ASP A 33 -5.62 -20.72 -0.92
C ASP A 33 -4.21 -20.26 -1.35
N THR A 34 -3.22 -21.12 -1.09
CA THR A 34 -1.84 -20.85 -1.46
C THR A 34 -1.61 -20.86 -2.99
N ALA A 35 -2.46 -21.52 -3.77
CA ALA A 35 -2.33 -21.54 -5.22
C ALA A 35 -2.70 -20.17 -5.80
N SER A 36 -3.76 -19.54 -5.30
CA SER A 36 -4.15 -18.16 -5.63
C SER A 36 -3.02 -17.20 -5.28
N LEU A 37 -2.47 -17.27 -4.06
CA LEU A 37 -1.32 -16.45 -3.66
C LEU A 37 -0.12 -16.59 -4.61
N ARG A 38 0.20 -17.82 -5.04
CA ARG A 38 1.28 -18.05 -6.02
C ARG A 38 0.98 -17.44 -7.37
N SER A 39 -0.28 -17.49 -7.81
CA SER A 39 -0.73 -16.87 -9.07
C SER A 39 -0.55 -15.36 -9.03
N ASP A 40 -0.97 -14.71 -7.94
CA ASP A 40 -0.80 -13.26 -7.76
C ASP A 40 0.67 -12.85 -7.73
N LEU A 41 1.50 -13.61 -7.01
CA LEU A 41 2.94 -13.36 -6.96
C LEU A 41 3.61 -13.55 -8.33
N ALA A 42 3.19 -14.54 -9.12
CA ALA A 42 3.68 -14.74 -10.48
C ALA A 42 3.26 -13.58 -11.40
N TRP A 43 2.03 -13.10 -11.27
CA TRP A 43 1.58 -11.91 -11.98
C TRP A 43 2.43 -10.68 -11.60
N ILE A 44 2.63 -10.40 -10.30
CA ILE A 44 3.47 -9.29 -9.84
C ILE A 44 4.89 -9.38 -10.41
N GLN A 45 5.50 -10.57 -10.37
CA GLN A 45 6.83 -10.80 -10.94
C GLN A 45 6.87 -10.49 -12.44
N SER A 46 5.81 -10.82 -13.18
CA SER A 46 5.71 -10.57 -14.62
C SER A 46 5.66 -9.08 -15.00
N LEU A 47 5.32 -8.19 -14.06
CA LEU A 47 5.28 -6.74 -14.28
C LEU A 47 6.67 -6.12 -14.42
N GLY A 48 7.73 -6.80 -13.97
CA GLY A 48 9.12 -6.41 -14.20
C GLY A 48 9.58 -5.15 -13.45
N PHE A 49 8.94 -4.76 -12.35
CA PHE A 49 9.41 -3.67 -11.50
C PHE A 49 10.74 -4.02 -10.81
N LYS A 50 11.62 -3.03 -10.67
CA LYS A 50 12.90 -3.20 -9.97
C LYS A 50 12.73 -3.41 -8.47
N ALA A 51 11.67 -2.83 -7.90
CA ALA A 51 11.30 -2.98 -6.50
C ALA A 51 9.78 -3.03 -6.37
N VAL A 52 9.28 -3.94 -5.54
CA VAL A 52 7.86 -4.03 -5.17
C VAL A 52 7.78 -3.99 -3.65
N LEU A 53 7.11 -2.99 -3.13
CA LEU A 53 6.87 -2.78 -1.70
C LEU A 53 5.41 -3.06 -1.40
N ALA A 54 5.13 -3.86 -0.38
CA ALA A 54 3.76 -4.22 -0.01
C ALA A 54 3.50 -4.01 1.48
N VAL A 55 2.31 -3.59 1.83
CA VAL A 55 1.71 -3.78 3.15
C VAL A 55 0.52 -4.71 3.03
N MET A 56 0.15 -5.40 4.10
CA MET A 56 -1.05 -6.24 4.11
C MET A 56 -2.31 -5.41 4.38
N GLY A 57 -3.40 -5.82 3.77
CA GLY A 57 -4.75 -5.38 4.10
C GLY A 57 -5.51 -6.42 4.92
N ASN A 58 -6.77 -6.14 5.19
CA ASN A 58 -7.60 -7.00 6.01
C ASN A 58 -8.13 -8.25 5.28
N HIS A 59 -8.02 -8.30 3.95
CA HIS A 59 -8.39 -9.46 3.14
C HIS A 59 -7.21 -10.32 2.68
N ASP A 60 -5.97 -9.96 2.98
CA ASP A 60 -4.77 -10.76 2.66
C ASP A 60 -4.61 -11.97 3.63
N LEU A 61 -5.71 -12.71 3.84
CA LEU A 61 -5.84 -13.71 4.92
C LEU A 61 -4.92 -14.92 4.73
N VAL A 62 -4.75 -15.40 3.51
CA VAL A 62 -3.90 -16.56 3.23
C VAL A 62 -2.44 -16.21 3.52
N LEU A 63 -1.98 -15.04 3.08
CA LEU A 63 -0.62 -14.57 3.36
C LEU A 63 -0.41 -14.39 4.88
N ALA A 64 -1.36 -13.75 5.57
CA ALA A 64 -1.32 -13.57 7.02
C ALA A 64 -1.26 -14.92 7.77
N HIS A 65 -2.06 -15.89 7.33
CA HIS A 65 -2.04 -17.25 7.90
C HIS A 65 -0.68 -17.94 7.68
N LEU A 66 -0.13 -17.87 6.47
CA LEU A 66 1.18 -18.47 6.15
C LEU A 66 2.31 -17.81 6.93
N LEU A 67 2.32 -16.49 7.06
CA LEU A 67 3.32 -15.76 7.85
C LEU A 67 3.30 -16.22 9.33
N LYS A 68 2.13 -16.56 9.86
CA LYS A 68 1.96 -17.05 11.22
C LYS A 68 2.35 -18.53 11.39
N THR A 69 2.00 -19.39 10.43
CA THR A 69 2.12 -20.85 10.57
C THR A 69 3.35 -21.43 9.88
N GLN A 70 3.80 -20.81 8.79
CA GLN A 70 4.90 -21.24 7.94
C GLN A 70 5.71 -20.02 7.47
N PRO A 71 6.33 -19.24 8.39
CA PRO A 71 6.94 -17.94 8.06
C PRO A 71 8.03 -18.03 6.98
N GLU A 72 8.85 -19.07 7.02
CA GLU A 72 9.92 -19.23 6.02
C GLU A 72 9.35 -19.53 4.62
N THR A 73 8.28 -20.31 4.53
CA THR A 73 7.57 -20.55 3.27
C THR A 73 6.99 -19.26 2.71
N ALA A 74 6.28 -18.48 3.54
CA ALA A 74 5.69 -17.22 3.15
C ALA A 74 6.74 -16.21 2.66
N ARG A 75 7.83 -16.04 3.43
CA ARG A 75 8.95 -15.17 3.04
C ARG A 75 9.62 -15.62 1.77
N GLY A 76 9.85 -16.93 1.60
CA GLY A 76 10.44 -17.50 0.39
C GLY A 76 9.60 -17.21 -0.85
N LEU A 77 8.26 -17.27 -0.75
CA LEU A 77 7.35 -16.94 -1.84
C LEU A 77 7.45 -15.46 -2.22
N LEU A 78 7.39 -14.56 -1.24
CA LEU A 78 7.50 -13.11 -1.45
C LEU A 78 8.82 -12.74 -2.10
N VAL A 79 9.95 -13.23 -1.55
CA VAL A 79 11.30 -12.97 -2.07
C VAL A 79 11.46 -13.49 -3.51
N SER A 80 10.93 -14.68 -3.81
CA SER A 80 10.97 -15.25 -5.16
C SER A 80 10.23 -14.41 -6.19
N ALA A 81 9.19 -13.69 -5.76
CA ALA A 81 8.41 -12.76 -6.59
C ALA A 81 8.99 -11.33 -6.60
N GLY A 82 10.08 -11.06 -5.88
CA GLY A 82 10.66 -9.72 -5.75
C GLY A 82 9.85 -8.76 -4.88
N VAL A 83 8.95 -9.28 -4.02
CA VAL A 83 8.10 -8.49 -3.13
C VAL A 83 8.76 -8.33 -1.76
N THR A 84 8.92 -7.09 -1.31
CA THR A 84 9.33 -6.74 0.04
C THR A 84 8.08 -6.35 0.85
N LEU A 85 7.75 -7.16 1.85
CA LEU A 85 6.65 -6.86 2.77
C LEU A 85 7.14 -5.92 3.87
N LEU A 86 6.51 -4.77 3.98
CA LEU A 86 6.80 -3.76 5.00
C LEU A 86 5.82 -3.94 6.17
N GLN A 87 6.31 -4.51 7.26
CA GLN A 87 5.54 -4.72 8.50
C GLN A 87 6.24 -3.96 9.63
N ASP A 88 5.95 -2.67 9.78
CA ASP A 88 6.64 -1.71 10.65
C ASP A 88 8.15 -1.64 10.36
N VAL A 89 8.49 -1.69 9.07
CA VAL A 89 9.88 -1.72 8.59
C VAL A 89 10.14 -0.55 7.65
N GLU A 90 11.32 0.05 7.79
CA GLU A 90 11.85 1.06 6.87
C GLU A 90 12.65 0.39 5.73
N MET A 91 12.52 0.92 4.52
CA MET A 91 13.30 0.57 3.35
C MET A 91 13.78 1.85 2.66
N VAL A 92 15.04 1.88 2.24
CA VAL A 92 15.58 3.00 1.46
C VAL A 92 15.86 2.56 0.03
N ILE A 93 15.27 3.24 -0.94
CA ILE A 93 15.46 3.00 -2.37
C ILE A 93 15.78 4.33 -3.05
N GLY A 94 16.94 4.43 -3.68
CA GLY A 94 17.36 5.62 -4.42
C GLY A 94 17.32 6.90 -3.58
N GLY A 95 17.64 6.83 -2.29
CA GLY A 95 17.65 7.96 -1.36
C GLY A 95 16.26 8.36 -0.81
N ILE A 96 15.19 7.66 -1.19
CA ILE A 96 13.84 7.85 -0.64
C ILE A 96 13.58 6.82 0.46
N ARG A 97 13.09 7.27 1.62
CA ARG A 97 12.77 6.44 2.78
C ARG A 97 11.31 6.06 2.79
N PHE A 98 11.04 4.76 2.63
CA PHE A 98 9.71 4.16 2.70
C PHE A 98 9.51 3.50 4.04
N TYR A 99 8.35 3.69 4.66
CA TYR A 99 7.94 2.98 5.86
C TYR A 99 6.57 2.37 5.65
N GLY A 100 6.42 1.07 5.91
CA GLY A 100 5.14 0.39 5.85
C GLY A 100 4.57 0.19 7.25
N VAL A 101 3.35 0.66 7.46
CA VAL A 101 2.59 0.43 8.69
C VAL A 101 1.87 -0.90 8.56
N ASP A 102 2.15 -1.85 9.46
CA ASP A 102 1.47 -3.13 9.47
C ASP A 102 -0.02 -2.97 9.86
N TRP A 103 -0.85 -3.88 9.38
CA TRP A 103 -2.29 -3.82 9.66
C TRP A 103 -2.58 -3.80 11.16
N ARG A 104 -3.21 -2.72 11.63
CA ARG A 104 -3.52 -2.48 13.05
C ARG A 104 -2.30 -2.28 13.96
N SER A 105 -1.14 -1.98 13.42
CA SER A 105 0.01 -1.59 14.23
C SER A 105 -0.19 -0.22 14.85
N ALA A 106 0.50 -0.02 15.98
CA ALA A 106 0.67 1.27 16.64
C ALA A 106 2.16 1.59 16.84
N ALA A 107 3.05 0.99 16.05
CA ALA A 107 4.48 1.27 16.09
C ALA A 107 4.77 2.68 15.55
N ALA A 108 5.59 3.45 16.25
CA ALA A 108 5.90 4.82 15.85
C ALA A 108 6.58 4.86 14.47
N ILE A 109 6.09 5.75 13.61
CA ILE A 109 6.69 5.96 12.29
C ILE A 109 8.03 6.70 12.47
N PRO A 110 9.14 6.22 11.89
CA PRO A 110 10.45 6.86 12.02
C PRO A 110 10.44 8.30 11.48
N ALA A 111 11.08 9.19 12.20
CA ALA A 111 11.31 10.55 11.72
C ALA A 111 12.14 10.54 10.43
N GLY A 112 11.75 11.39 9.47
CA GLY A 112 12.42 11.47 8.17
C GLY A 112 11.94 10.44 7.13
N SER A 113 10.90 9.64 7.43
CA SER A 113 10.21 8.86 6.41
C SER A 113 9.65 9.78 5.33
N ASP A 114 9.97 9.51 4.06
CA ASP A 114 9.47 10.27 2.91
C ASP A 114 8.11 9.77 2.45
N VAL A 115 7.96 8.45 2.41
CA VAL A 115 6.76 7.74 1.97
C VAL A 115 6.28 6.84 3.09
N VAL A 116 5.05 7.01 3.51
CA VAL A 116 4.36 6.11 4.45
C VAL A 116 3.31 5.32 3.69
N VAL A 117 3.37 4.01 3.80
CA VAL A 117 2.40 3.10 3.18
C VAL A 117 1.59 2.43 4.27
N SER A 118 0.28 2.51 4.20
CA SER A 118 -0.64 1.82 5.11
C SER A 118 -1.84 1.31 4.33
N HIS A 119 -2.51 0.25 4.76
CA HIS A 119 -3.74 -0.13 4.10
C HIS A 119 -4.89 0.81 4.47
N CYS A 120 -5.12 1.06 5.76
CA CYS A 120 -6.12 2.03 6.21
C CYS A 120 -5.60 3.46 6.03
N PRO A 121 -6.39 4.39 5.44
CA PRO A 121 -5.97 5.79 5.31
C PRO A 121 -5.96 6.52 6.65
N ALA A 122 -5.20 7.60 6.72
CA ALA A 122 -5.23 8.52 7.84
C ALA A 122 -6.59 9.21 7.96
N LYS A 123 -7.12 9.31 9.19
CA LYS A 123 -8.42 9.94 9.44
C LYS A 123 -8.45 11.37 8.94
N GLY A 124 -9.48 11.70 8.16
CA GLY A 124 -9.69 13.02 7.59
C GLY A 124 -9.05 13.23 6.22
N MET A 125 -8.42 12.19 5.63
CA MET A 125 -7.71 12.27 4.36
C MET A 125 -8.00 11.04 3.50
N VAL A 126 -8.71 11.22 2.38
CA VAL A 126 -9.06 10.18 1.39
C VAL A 126 -9.64 8.89 2.01
N ASP A 127 -10.41 9.05 3.09
CA ASP A 127 -10.88 7.98 3.97
C ASP A 127 -12.42 7.85 4.01
N GLN A 128 -13.10 8.39 3.00
CA GLN A 128 -14.55 8.30 2.88
C GLN A 128 -14.96 6.90 2.41
N ARG A 129 -16.01 6.36 3.02
CA ARG A 129 -16.60 5.10 2.59
C ARG A 129 -17.32 5.24 1.24
N GLN A 130 -17.96 6.38 1.02
CA GLN A 130 -18.63 6.71 -0.23
C GLN A 130 -18.05 8.00 -0.80
N PRO A 131 -17.93 8.16 -2.14
CA PRO A 131 -17.31 9.33 -2.76
C PRO A 131 -17.96 10.67 -2.37
N SER A 132 -19.26 10.67 -2.08
CA SER A 132 -20.02 11.84 -1.61
C SER A 132 -20.19 11.88 -0.10
N GLY A 133 -19.56 10.96 0.64
CA GLY A 133 -19.69 10.85 2.10
C GLY A 133 -18.92 11.96 2.82
N SER A 134 -19.49 12.47 3.89
CA SER A 134 -18.83 13.41 4.81
C SER A 134 -18.21 12.72 6.02
N GLU A 135 -18.41 11.41 6.16
CA GLU A 135 -17.91 10.63 7.29
C GLU A 135 -16.45 10.20 7.04
N HIS A 136 -15.60 10.52 8.01
CA HIS A 136 -14.18 10.15 8.01
C HIS A 136 -13.95 8.93 8.89
N LEU A 137 -13.60 7.79 8.29
CA LEU A 137 -13.49 6.49 8.94
C LEU A 137 -12.04 6.02 9.12
N GLY A 138 -11.08 6.79 8.63
CA GLY A 138 -9.66 6.47 8.67
C GLY A 138 -9.06 6.37 10.08
N ASP A 139 -7.81 5.97 10.14
CA ASP A 139 -7.06 5.72 11.37
C ASP A 139 -6.61 7.03 12.02
N GLY A 140 -7.11 7.28 13.23
CA GLY A 140 -6.77 8.48 14.00
C GLY A 140 -5.36 8.45 14.61
N TRP A 141 -4.78 7.26 14.87
CA TRP A 141 -3.41 7.14 15.30
C TRP A 141 -2.46 7.50 14.15
N LEU A 142 -2.70 6.94 12.96
CA LEU A 142 -1.93 7.25 11.75
C LEU A 142 -1.97 8.75 11.44
N ALA A 143 -3.14 9.40 11.54
CA ALA A 143 -3.27 10.84 11.33
C ALA A 143 -2.34 11.63 12.25
N LYS A 144 -2.29 11.29 13.55
CA LYS A 144 -1.39 11.93 14.52
C LYS A 144 0.09 11.69 14.23
N GLN A 145 0.45 10.48 13.78
CA GLN A 145 1.83 10.18 13.39
C GLN A 145 2.27 11.02 12.18
N ILE A 146 1.39 11.16 11.19
CA ILE A 146 1.68 11.96 9.99
C ILE A 146 1.86 13.44 10.30
N GLU A 147 1.07 14.00 11.22
CA GLU A 147 1.22 15.38 11.70
C GLU A 147 2.62 15.63 12.31
N VAL A 148 3.20 14.61 12.96
CA VAL A 148 4.54 14.70 13.57
C VAL A 148 5.65 14.45 12.56
N VAL A 149 5.53 13.37 11.77
CA VAL A 149 6.59 12.92 10.83
C VAL A 149 6.65 13.78 9.59
N LYS A 150 5.50 14.28 9.11
CA LYS A 150 5.34 15.09 7.90
C LYS A 150 6.00 14.43 6.67
N PRO A 151 5.59 13.21 6.33
CA PRO A 151 6.08 12.56 5.13
C PRO A 151 5.65 13.35 3.89
N ARG A 152 6.32 13.17 2.78
CA ARG A 152 5.95 13.80 1.50
C ARG A 152 4.76 13.11 0.85
N LEU A 153 4.61 11.80 1.09
CA LEU A 153 3.56 10.97 0.50
C LEU A 153 3.03 9.97 1.52
N VAL A 154 1.72 9.85 1.59
CA VAL A 154 1.00 8.77 2.29
C VAL A 154 0.19 8.00 1.26
N VAL A 155 0.40 6.68 1.19
CA VAL A 155 -0.29 5.78 0.27
C VAL A 155 -1.20 4.85 1.07
N SER A 156 -2.45 4.73 0.65
CA SER A 156 -3.44 3.88 1.31
C SER A 156 -4.48 3.31 0.35
N GLY A 157 -5.39 2.48 0.86
CA GLY A 157 -6.53 1.90 0.17
C GLY A 157 -7.73 1.75 1.09
N HIS A 158 -8.28 0.52 1.21
CA HIS A 158 -9.30 0.09 2.16
C HIS A 158 -10.68 0.74 2.01
N PHE A 159 -10.79 2.05 2.06
CA PHE A 159 -12.03 2.77 1.82
C PHE A 159 -12.14 3.13 0.34
N HIS A 160 -12.83 2.28 -0.43
CA HIS A 160 -12.90 2.39 -1.89
C HIS A 160 -13.48 3.73 -2.35
N GLY A 161 -14.45 4.28 -1.60
CA GLY A 161 -15.03 5.59 -1.88
C GLY A 161 -14.08 6.77 -1.67
N GLY A 162 -12.93 6.54 -1.03
CA GLY A 162 -11.87 7.53 -0.84
C GLY A 162 -10.86 7.62 -1.98
N TYR A 163 -11.00 6.78 -3.04
CA TYR A 163 -10.06 6.79 -4.17
C TYR A 163 -9.78 8.21 -4.66
N GLY A 164 -8.49 8.51 -4.82
CA GLY A 164 -8.05 9.82 -5.29
C GLY A 164 -6.93 10.40 -4.46
N ARG A 165 -6.79 11.72 -4.49
CA ARG A 165 -5.69 12.47 -3.86
C ARG A 165 -6.20 13.65 -3.06
N ALA A 166 -5.48 13.95 -1.99
CA ALA A 166 -5.62 15.18 -1.22
C ALA A 166 -4.24 15.68 -0.80
N GLU A 167 -4.13 16.93 -0.44
CA GLU A 167 -2.88 17.51 0.07
C GLU A 167 -3.17 18.31 1.34
N ARG A 168 -2.31 18.16 2.35
CA ARG A 168 -2.35 18.95 3.58
C ARG A 168 -0.94 19.12 4.12
N ASP A 169 -0.58 20.35 4.46
CA ASP A 169 0.70 20.70 5.12
C ASP A 169 1.94 20.17 4.39
N GLY A 170 1.90 20.11 3.04
CA GLY A 170 2.98 19.61 2.19
C GLY A 170 3.06 18.08 2.09
N THR A 171 2.12 17.35 2.69
CA THR A 171 1.97 15.90 2.52
C THR A 171 0.89 15.60 1.47
N ILE A 172 1.24 14.79 0.47
CA ILE A 172 0.28 14.25 -0.50
C ILE A 172 -0.29 12.95 0.06
N PHE A 173 -1.61 12.84 0.11
CA PHE A 173 -2.33 11.63 0.50
C PHE A 173 -2.95 11.00 -0.74
N VAL A 174 -2.72 9.71 -0.95
CA VAL A 174 -3.27 8.96 -2.07
C VAL A 174 -4.01 7.74 -1.54
N ASN A 175 -5.29 7.63 -1.87
CA ASN A 175 -5.99 6.37 -1.79
C ASN A 175 -5.98 5.75 -3.19
N CYS A 176 -5.32 4.62 -3.35
CA CYS A 176 -5.08 3.95 -4.62
C CYS A 176 -5.95 2.68 -4.82
N SER A 177 -7.09 2.60 -4.14
CA SER A 177 -8.05 1.50 -4.27
C SER A 177 -8.57 1.39 -5.71
N LEU A 178 -8.30 0.28 -6.38
CA LEU A 178 -8.77 0.08 -7.76
C LEU A 178 -10.20 -0.42 -7.81
N ALA A 179 -10.70 -1.04 -6.75
CA ALA A 179 -12.10 -1.42 -6.64
C ALA A 179 -12.98 -0.23 -6.20
N ASN A 180 -14.21 -0.22 -6.68
CA ASN A 180 -15.28 0.64 -6.17
C ASN A 180 -16.04 -0.05 -5.01
N GLU A 181 -17.06 0.62 -4.46
CA GLU A 181 -17.91 0.09 -3.37
C GLU A 181 -18.64 -1.22 -3.74
N ALA A 182 -18.89 -1.46 -5.02
CA ALA A 182 -19.44 -2.72 -5.52
C ALA A 182 -18.37 -3.81 -5.70
N ARG A 183 -17.12 -3.53 -5.32
CA ARG A 183 -15.94 -4.36 -5.56
C ARG A 183 -15.65 -4.63 -7.03
N GLU A 184 -16.03 -3.74 -7.92
CA GLU A 184 -15.66 -3.77 -9.32
C GLU A 184 -14.39 -2.97 -9.53
N LEU A 185 -13.49 -3.43 -10.42
CA LEU A 185 -12.32 -2.64 -10.82
C LEU A 185 -12.79 -1.48 -11.70
N ALA A 186 -12.83 -0.29 -11.12
CA ALA A 186 -13.37 0.91 -11.74
C ALA A 186 -12.36 2.08 -11.76
N ASN A 187 -11.26 1.95 -11.06
CA ASN A 187 -10.26 3.00 -10.92
C ASN A 187 -8.93 2.60 -11.56
N GLU A 188 -8.11 3.60 -11.87
CA GLU A 188 -6.80 3.42 -12.49
C GLU A 188 -5.66 3.45 -11.46
N PRO A 189 -4.53 2.75 -11.71
CA PRO A 189 -3.34 2.88 -10.88
C PRO A 189 -2.92 4.34 -10.73
N GLN A 190 -2.56 4.75 -9.51
CA GLN A 190 -2.07 6.09 -9.25
C GLN A 190 -0.55 6.17 -9.50
N ILE A 191 -0.08 7.28 -10.05
CA ILE A 191 1.35 7.50 -10.32
C ILE A 191 1.80 8.75 -9.60
N VAL A 192 2.91 8.66 -8.83
CA VAL A 192 3.55 9.78 -8.16
C VAL A 192 5.03 9.79 -8.50
N ASP A 193 5.54 10.90 -9.00
CA ASP A 193 6.97 11.11 -9.20
C ASP A 193 7.56 11.83 -7.98
N LEU A 194 8.56 11.24 -7.33
CA LEU A 194 9.30 11.82 -6.20
C LEU A 194 10.79 11.91 -6.51
N GLU A 195 11.38 13.07 -6.22
CA GLU A 195 12.83 13.23 -6.24
C GLU A 195 13.43 12.86 -4.87
N PRO A 196 14.65 12.30 -4.81
CA PRO A 196 15.38 12.17 -3.55
C PRO A 196 15.50 13.53 -2.86
N ARG A 197 15.61 13.54 -1.51
CA ARG A 197 15.97 14.79 -0.82
C ARG A 197 17.45 15.11 -1.10
N ASP A 198 17.73 16.35 -1.41
CA ASP A 198 19.11 16.85 -1.36
C ASP A 198 19.55 16.87 0.11
N PHE A 199 20.66 16.21 0.43
CA PHE A 199 21.27 16.17 1.75
C PHE A 199 22.34 17.24 1.88
#